data_262289fe6f605052ad4774e6a08a4378
#
_entry.id   262289fe6f605052ad4774e6a08a4378
#
_cell.length_a   1.000
_cell.length_b   1.000
_cell.length_c   1.000
_cell.angle_alpha   90.00
_cell.angle_beta   90.00
_cell.angle_gamma   90.00
#
_symmetry.space_group_name_H-M   'P 1'
#
loop_
_entity.id
_entity.type
_entity.pdbx_description
1 polymer ?
#
loop_
_entity_poly.entity_id
_entity_poly.type
_entity_poly.pdbx_seq_one_letter_code
_entity_poly.pdbx_strand_id
1 'polypeptide(L)'
;MERLRKISRDLPSSEIWKGSRPIEKARADSIHQGNPYRAILRREYPEPLIALLAFILGIWLWDHYFGDVQGYRPGTEQIALVKIDRDLRLAEAMQDDAPWLKWLAGADDPMVVRQDALEVFEKLAAEKALTPVGLEAFAIVKAEHDKLPIREVLGQFLQGQMISDFEATSQDLANHRGTWWHAKLIESWQEMMPPASDWQLAYGADMIQLRTRAVMARSAVWLLGLAGLAFLPQALRCLKNGVFAKPTGYATAWPLPLGLVVFLVATLAWIGFTMTLEVGISTLPGLHPVVGIFLDSAARILPSLIALALLFRRPTHALRVLGLDRRISVKLVLGMFSLLMILDQVLRWAMNGAGSNEPGGGLSAGDAGLWGLAFAVVSACFLAPLAEEILYRGVLFRSSRNRLGVVPAALLSSAVFAILHFYDSYGLASVGVFGLSCALLYSGTGSLSTVIALHMLYNIAIKIPEWIVYQAPLG
;
A
#
# COMPACT_ATOMS: atom_id res chain seq x y z
N MET A 1 -13.06 34.64 54.79
CA MET A 1 -13.10 35.01 53.36
C MET A 1 -12.76 36.48 53.07
N GLU A 2 -12.74 37.37 53.99
CA GLU A 2 -12.39 38.79 53.78
C GLU A 2 -10.88 39.10 53.72
N ARG A 3 -10.02 38.23 54.27
CA ARG A 3 -8.55 38.45 54.26
C ARG A 3 -7.90 38.09 52.88
N LEU A 4 -8.56 37.31 52.03
CA LEU A 4 -8.02 36.95 50.72
C LEU A 4 -8.42 37.96 49.61
N ARG A 5 -9.39 38.84 49.88
CA ARG A 5 -9.81 39.92 48.94
C ARG A 5 -8.95 41.18 49.01
N LYS A 6 -8.14 41.33 50.06
CA LYS A 6 -7.32 42.56 50.28
C LYS A 6 -5.93 42.43 49.60
N ILE A 7 -5.46 41.22 49.31
CA ILE A 7 -4.12 40.98 48.69
C ILE A 7 -4.16 41.11 47.16
N SER A 8 -5.35 41.12 46.54
CA SER A 8 -5.47 41.19 45.06
C SER A 8 -5.56 42.62 44.51
N ARG A 9 -5.54 43.67 45.34
CA ARG A 9 -5.69 45.05 44.90
C ARG A 9 -4.43 45.90 44.83
N ASP A 10 -3.30 45.40 45.34
CA ASP A 10 -2.08 46.23 45.47
C ASP A 10 -0.91 45.76 44.65
N LEU A 11 -1.11 44.93 43.60
CA LEU A 11 -0.03 44.56 42.68
C LEU A 11 -0.23 45.29 41.32
N PRO A 12 0.73 46.14 40.93
CA PRO A 12 0.70 46.80 39.65
C PRO A 12 0.81 45.79 38.51
N SER A 13 -0.15 45.84 37.59
CA SER A 13 -0.37 44.89 36.47
C SER A 13 0.67 44.91 35.35
N SER A 14 1.84 45.56 35.58
CA SER A 14 2.84 45.71 34.51
C SER A 14 4.18 45.01 34.74
N GLU A 15 4.44 44.43 35.95
CA GLU A 15 5.76 43.82 36.23
C GLU A 15 5.80 42.28 36.24
N ILE A 16 4.66 41.59 36.21
CA ILE A 16 4.60 40.13 36.30
C ILE A 16 5.06 39.43 34.99
N TRP A 17 5.14 40.19 33.90
CA TRP A 17 5.46 39.59 32.56
C TRP A 17 6.92 39.70 32.14
N LYS A 18 7.79 40.37 32.89
CA LYS A 18 9.23 40.47 32.54
C LYS A 18 10.12 39.39 33.15
N GLY A 19 9.60 38.57 34.06
CA GLY A 19 10.40 37.57 34.80
C GLY A 19 10.42 36.15 34.19
N SER A 20 9.55 35.84 33.22
CA SER A 20 9.45 34.46 32.68
C SER A 20 10.48 34.11 31.61
N ARG A 21 11.09 35.08 30.93
CA ARG A 21 12.06 34.83 29.86
C ARG A 21 13.38 34.16 30.28
N PRO A 22 14.00 34.43 31.43
CA PRO A 22 15.23 33.75 31.86
C PRO A 22 15.00 32.29 32.24
N ILE A 23 13.85 31.98 32.83
CA ILE A 23 13.53 30.60 33.28
C ILE A 23 13.20 29.69 32.13
N GLU A 24 12.50 30.20 31.12
CA GLU A 24 12.19 29.43 29.89
C GLU A 24 13.46 29.18 29.05
N LYS A 25 14.34 30.18 28.96
CA LYS A 25 15.64 30.05 28.29
C LYS A 25 16.58 29.09 29.05
N ALA A 26 16.64 29.18 30.36
CA ALA A 26 17.43 28.27 31.22
C ALA A 26 16.85 26.84 31.18
N ARG A 27 15.52 26.68 31.06
CA ARG A 27 14.86 25.38 30.93
C ARG A 27 15.04 24.79 29.52
N ALA A 28 15.02 25.60 28.47
CA ALA A 28 15.37 25.20 27.13
C ALA A 28 16.83 24.79 27.01
N ASP A 29 17.75 25.57 27.64
CA ASP A 29 19.17 25.29 27.64
C ASP A 29 19.52 24.04 28.49
N SER A 30 18.82 23.79 29.62
CA SER A 30 19.03 22.59 30.45
C SER A 30 18.51 21.31 29.78
N ILE A 31 17.44 21.40 29.00
CA ILE A 31 16.93 20.29 28.16
C ILE A 31 17.93 19.96 27.03
N HIS A 32 18.65 20.97 26.54
CA HIS A 32 19.64 20.80 25.50
C HIS A 32 21.01 20.31 26.01
N GLN A 33 21.39 20.58 27.29
CA GLN A 33 22.71 20.21 27.83
C GLN A 33 22.89 18.70 28.14
N GLY A 34 21.81 17.95 28.26
CA GLY A 34 21.82 16.50 28.57
C GLY A 34 21.70 15.56 27.40
N ASN A 35 21.72 16.04 26.13
CA ASN A 35 21.53 15.18 24.97
C ASN A 35 22.87 14.60 24.48
N PRO A 36 23.13 13.27 24.69
CA PRO A 36 24.36 12.62 24.25
C PRO A 36 24.63 12.70 22.74
N TYR A 37 23.61 13.00 21.96
CA TYR A 37 23.72 13.17 20.50
C TYR A 37 24.34 14.50 20.08
N ARG A 38 24.56 15.47 20.99
CA ARG A 38 25.28 16.72 20.68
C ARG A 38 26.73 16.49 20.25
N ALA A 39 27.38 15.45 20.74
CA ALA A 39 28.74 15.09 20.33
C ALA A 39 28.77 14.55 18.88
N ILE A 40 27.71 13.84 18.49
CA ILE A 40 27.53 13.30 17.15
C ILE A 40 27.18 14.44 16.17
N LEU A 41 26.38 15.41 16.60
CA LEU A 41 25.91 16.54 15.77
C LEU A 41 26.97 17.63 15.53
N ARG A 42 28.12 17.60 16.20
CA ARG A 42 29.24 18.56 15.97
C ARG A 42 30.19 18.14 14.83
N ARG A 43 30.09 16.92 14.32
CA ARG A 43 30.75 16.58 13.06
C ARG A 43 29.94 17.20 11.91
N GLU A 44 30.64 17.87 11.02
CA GLU A 44 30.07 18.38 9.77
C GLU A 44 29.53 17.18 8.97
N TYR A 45 28.24 16.94 9.09
CA TYR A 45 27.57 15.97 8.24
C TYR A 45 27.38 16.59 6.86
N PRO A 46 27.49 15.81 5.79
CA PRO A 46 27.17 16.29 4.46
C PRO A 46 25.79 16.97 4.48
N GLU A 47 25.65 18.01 3.70
CA GLU A 47 24.40 18.76 3.66
C GLU A 47 23.21 17.80 3.50
N PRO A 48 22.09 18.03 4.20
CA PRO A 48 20.92 17.16 4.18
C PRO A 48 20.43 16.83 2.76
N LEU A 49 20.64 17.77 1.82
CA LEU A 49 20.33 17.58 0.42
C LEU A 49 21.21 16.50 -0.23
N ILE A 50 22.53 16.50 0.08
CA ILE A 50 23.47 15.50 -0.46
C ILE A 50 23.11 14.11 0.05
N ALA A 51 22.76 13.98 1.35
CA ALA A 51 22.33 12.72 1.92
C ALA A 51 21.02 12.21 1.27
N LEU A 52 20.07 13.09 1.00
CA LEU A 52 18.83 12.77 0.31
C LEU A 52 19.09 12.37 -1.15
N LEU A 53 19.93 13.12 -1.87
CA LEU A 53 20.31 12.80 -3.25
C LEU A 53 21.07 11.47 -3.33
N ALA A 54 21.97 11.20 -2.39
CA ALA A 54 22.67 9.92 -2.29
C ALA A 54 21.70 8.76 -2.01
N PHE A 55 20.67 8.99 -1.19
CA PHE A 55 19.63 8.02 -0.91
C PHE A 55 18.76 7.74 -2.16
N ILE A 56 18.29 8.78 -2.85
CA ILE A 56 17.53 8.65 -4.10
C ILE A 56 18.37 7.95 -5.17
N LEU A 57 19.64 8.35 -5.31
CA LEU A 57 20.57 7.70 -6.22
C LEU A 57 20.81 6.23 -5.85
N GLY A 58 20.92 5.92 -4.55
CA GLY A 58 21.06 4.56 -4.05
C GLY A 58 19.84 3.70 -4.41
N ILE A 59 18.63 4.23 -4.27
CA ILE A 59 17.40 3.54 -4.69
C ILE A 59 17.37 3.34 -6.19
N TRP A 60 17.71 4.38 -6.98
CA TRP A 60 17.75 4.28 -8.43
C TRP A 60 18.79 3.27 -8.92
N LEU A 61 19.99 3.26 -8.32
CA LEU A 61 21.02 2.24 -8.61
C LEU A 61 20.55 0.85 -8.23
N TRP A 62 19.87 0.71 -7.08
CA TRP A 62 19.27 -0.54 -6.67
C TRP A 62 18.25 -1.04 -7.68
N ASP A 63 17.30 -0.20 -8.08
CA ASP A 63 16.29 -0.54 -9.08
C ASP A 63 16.95 -0.88 -10.44
N HIS A 64 17.94 -0.09 -10.86
CA HIS A 64 18.63 -0.30 -12.14
C HIS A 64 19.46 -1.59 -12.18
N TYR A 65 20.19 -1.92 -11.11
CA TYR A 65 21.07 -3.10 -11.09
C TYR A 65 20.41 -4.37 -10.55
N PHE A 66 19.39 -4.23 -9.74
CA PHE A 66 18.70 -5.34 -9.08
C PHE A 66 17.22 -5.41 -9.43
N GLY A 67 16.67 -4.43 -10.14
CA GLY A 67 15.27 -4.41 -10.61
C GLY A 67 14.95 -5.60 -11.50
N ASP A 68 15.88 -5.94 -12.41
CA ASP A 68 15.74 -7.12 -13.27
C ASP A 68 15.78 -8.44 -12.46
N VAL A 69 16.50 -8.46 -11.32
CA VAL A 69 16.48 -9.60 -10.39
C VAL A 69 15.18 -9.65 -9.59
N GLN A 70 14.50 -8.51 -9.40
CA GLN A 70 13.18 -8.45 -8.79
C GLN A 70 12.04 -8.78 -9.78
N GLY A 71 12.29 -8.70 -11.09
CA GLY A 71 11.30 -9.02 -12.14
C GLY A 71 10.79 -10.46 -12.05
N TYR A 72 11.61 -11.40 -11.62
CA TYR A 72 11.22 -12.78 -11.42
C TYR A 72 11.28 -13.19 -9.94
N ARG A 73 10.21 -12.87 -9.19
CA ARG A 73 9.99 -13.53 -7.90
C ARG A 73 9.30 -14.86 -8.14
N PRO A 74 9.75 -15.96 -7.50
CA PRO A 74 9.01 -17.22 -7.52
C PRO A 74 7.56 -16.95 -7.07
N GLY A 75 6.59 -17.30 -7.92
CA GLY A 75 5.17 -17.02 -7.67
C GLY A 75 4.59 -15.81 -8.38
N THR A 76 5.37 -14.95 -9.05
CA THR A 76 4.84 -13.80 -9.83
C THR A 76 3.87 -14.26 -10.90
N GLU A 77 4.20 -15.32 -11.65
CA GLU A 77 3.31 -15.92 -12.63
C GLU A 77 2.01 -16.42 -11.99
N GLN A 78 2.10 -17.15 -10.89
CA GLN A 78 0.92 -17.71 -10.21
C GLN A 78 -0.04 -16.59 -9.74
N ILE A 79 0.49 -15.51 -9.22
CA ILE A 79 -0.30 -14.33 -8.83
C ILE A 79 -0.94 -13.69 -10.05
N ALA A 80 -0.19 -13.53 -11.15
CA ALA A 80 -0.70 -12.99 -12.40
C ALA A 80 -1.82 -13.87 -12.97
N LEU A 81 -1.62 -15.20 -13.01
CA LEU A 81 -2.64 -16.15 -13.49
C LEU A 81 -3.94 -16.07 -12.68
N VAL A 82 -3.84 -15.99 -11.35
CA VAL A 82 -5.04 -15.83 -10.49
C VAL A 82 -5.76 -14.52 -10.80
N LYS A 83 -5.02 -13.43 -10.97
CA LYS A 83 -5.62 -12.13 -11.30
C LYS A 83 -6.30 -12.15 -12.67
N ILE A 84 -5.59 -12.63 -13.69
CA ILE A 84 -6.13 -12.74 -15.06
C ILE A 84 -7.39 -13.61 -15.10
N ASP A 85 -7.37 -14.77 -14.43
CA ASP A 85 -8.54 -15.64 -14.32
C ASP A 85 -9.76 -14.89 -13.74
N ARG A 86 -9.56 -14.17 -12.63
CA ARG A 86 -10.64 -13.45 -11.95
C ARG A 86 -11.16 -12.27 -12.77
N ASP A 87 -10.28 -11.52 -13.41
CA ASP A 87 -10.66 -10.38 -14.26
C ASP A 87 -11.45 -10.85 -15.49
N LEU A 88 -11.01 -11.91 -16.16
CA LEU A 88 -11.72 -12.50 -17.32
C LEU A 88 -13.10 -13.03 -16.93
N ARG A 89 -13.20 -13.77 -15.81
CA ARG A 89 -14.48 -14.26 -15.28
C ARG A 89 -15.42 -13.12 -14.90
N LEU A 90 -14.90 -12.09 -14.22
CA LEU A 90 -15.71 -10.96 -13.79
C LEU A 90 -16.22 -10.16 -14.99
N ALA A 91 -15.37 -9.92 -15.99
CA ALA A 91 -15.75 -9.25 -17.24
C ALA A 91 -16.84 -10.02 -17.97
N GLU A 92 -16.72 -11.35 -18.09
CA GLU A 92 -17.71 -12.20 -18.72
C GLU A 92 -19.01 -12.27 -17.90
N ALA A 93 -18.93 -12.44 -16.57
CA ALA A 93 -20.09 -12.48 -15.69
C ALA A 93 -20.92 -11.19 -15.71
N MET A 94 -20.30 -10.08 -16.09
CA MET A 94 -20.92 -8.75 -16.09
C MET A 94 -21.09 -8.16 -17.50
N GLN A 95 -20.84 -8.93 -18.56
CA GLN A 95 -20.87 -8.39 -19.94
C GLN A 95 -22.18 -7.70 -20.30
N ASP A 96 -23.31 -8.21 -19.83
CA ASP A 96 -24.65 -7.69 -20.08
C ASP A 96 -25.15 -6.69 -19.01
N ASP A 97 -24.34 -6.43 -17.98
CA ASP A 97 -24.71 -5.49 -16.91
C ASP A 97 -24.60 -4.01 -17.37
N ALA A 98 -25.36 -3.16 -16.71
CA ALA A 98 -25.32 -1.73 -16.96
C ALA A 98 -23.93 -1.13 -16.71
N PRO A 99 -23.46 -0.14 -17.50
CA PRO A 99 -22.13 0.43 -17.39
C PRO A 99 -21.76 0.94 -15.98
N TRP A 100 -22.74 1.53 -15.27
CA TRP A 100 -22.51 1.99 -13.90
C TRP A 100 -22.24 0.86 -12.91
N LEU A 101 -22.85 -0.33 -13.13
CA LEU A 101 -22.65 -1.50 -12.28
C LEU A 101 -21.29 -2.14 -12.54
N LYS A 102 -20.87 -2.22 -13.82
CA LYS A 102 -19.51 -2.63 -14.23
C LYS A 102 -18.47 -1.73 -13.57
N TRP A 103 -18.63 -0.42 -13.70
CA TRP A 103 -17.75 0.55 -13.07
C TRP A 103 -17.70 0.39 -11.53
N LEU A 104 -18.87 0.21 -10.88
CA LEU A 104 -18.95 -0.02 -9.44
C LEU A 104 -18.20 -1.28 -9.01
N ALA A 105 -18.35 -2.38 -9.78
CA ALA A 105 -17.68 -3.64 -9.53
C ALA A 105 -16.21 -3.63 -9.99
N GLY A 106 -15.77 -2.61 -10.75
CA GLY A 106 -14.46 -2.53 -11.39
C GLY A 106 -14.26 -3.62 -12.42
N ALA A 107 -15.33 -3.97 -13.12
CA ALA A 107 -15.29 -4.85 -14.27
C ALA A 107 -15.13 -4.02 -15.53
N ASP A 108 -14.18 -4.37 -16.36
CA ASP A 108 -13.98 -3.77 -17.68
C ASP A 108 -14.65 -4.59 -18.79
N ASP A 109 -14.62 -4.07 -20.01
CA ASP A 109 -15.11 -4.80 -21.17
C ASP A 109 -14.27 -6.07 -21.41
N PRO A 110 -14.87 -7.22 -21.74
CA PRO A 110 -14.15 -8.46 -21.97
C PRO A 110 -13.01 -8.35 -23.01
N MET A 111 -13.14 -7.49 -24.02
CA MET A 111 -12.07 -7.27 -25.02
C MET A 111 -10.88 -6.53 -24.40
N VAL A 112 -11.13 -5.51 -23.57
CA VAL A 112 -10.08 -4.75 -22.89
C VAL A 112 -9.34 -5.67 -21.91
N VAL A 113 -10.06 -6.46 -21.12
CA VAL A 113 -9.45 -7.39 -20.15
C VAL A 113 -8.60 -8.46 -20.87
N ARG A 114 -9.03 -8.97 -22.03
CA ARG A 114 -8.20 -9.90 -22.82
C ARG A 114 -6.92 -9.24 -23.34
N GLN A 115 -7.01 -8.00 -23.80
CA GLN A 115 -5.83 -7.26 -24.26
C GLN A 115 -4.85 -7.01 -23.10
N ASP A 116 -5.32 -6.56 -21.95
CA ASP A 116 -4.49 -6.35 -20.76
C ASP A 116 -3.83 -7.66 -20.30
N ALA A 117 -4.57 -8.78 -20.34
CA ALA A 117 -4.02 -10.09 -20.04
C ALA A 117 -2.90 -10.50 -21.01
N LEU A 118 -3.08 -10.23 -22.32
CA LEU A 118 -2.03 -10.50 -23.32
C LEU A 118 -0.77 -9.70 -23.06
N GLU A 119 -0.89 -8.42 -22.70
CA GLU A 119 0.28 -7.59 -22.35
C GLU A 119 1.04 -8.14 -21.14
N VAL A 120 0.32 -8.67 -20.15
CA VAL A 120 0.95 -9.32 -18.97
C VAL A 120 1.65 -10.61 -19.39
N PHE A 121 1.01 -11.45 -20.21
CA PHE A 121 1.62 -12.69 -20.71
C PHE A 121 2.86 -12.43 -21.57
N GLU A 122 2.81 -11.41 -22.43
CA GLU A 122 3.96 -11.03 -23.27
C GLU A 122 5.16 -10.59 -22.41
N LYS A 123 4.94 -9.83 -21.34
CA LYS A 123 5.99 -9.48 -20.40
C LYS A 123 6.57 -10.70 -19.69
N LEU A 124 5.72 -11.59 -19.17
CA LEU A 124 6.15 -12.83 -18.53
C LEU A 124 6.91 -13.73 -19.51
N ALA A 125 6.49 -13.81 -20.76
CA ALA A 125 7.18 -14.57 -21.80
C ALA A 125 8.56 -14.00 -22.12
N ALA A 126 8.68 -12.67 -22.22
CA ALA A 126 9.95 -12.00 -22.45
C ALA A 126 10.96 -12.26 -21.30
N GLU A 127 10.48 -12.38 -20.09
CA GLU A 127 11.27 -12.70 -18.89
C GLU A 127 11.51 -14.22 -18.74
N LYS A 128 11.03 -15.06 -19.68
CA LYS A 128 11.07 -16.53 -19.61
C LYS A 128 10.44 -17.10 -18.32
N ALA A 129 9.43 -16.42 -17.84
CA ALA A 129 8.79 -16.69 -16.56
C ALA A 129 7.50 -17.53 -16.69
N LEU A 130 7.11 -17.94 -17.92
CA LEU A 130 5.90 -18.73 -18.14
C LEU A 130 6.19 -20.23 -17.95
N THR A 131 5.39 -20.84 -17.09
CA THR A 131 5.28 -22.30 -16.97
C THR A 131 4.46 -22.88 -18.14
N PRO A 132 4.40 -24.19 -18.32
CA PRO A 132 3.50 -24.81 -19.30
C PRO A 132 2.03 -24.38 -19.15
N VAL A 133 1.56 -24.22 -17.89
CA VAL A 133 0.20 -23.74 -17.58
C VAL A 133 0.00 -22.29 -18.03
N GLY A 134 0.99 -21.43 -17.79
CA GLY A 134 0.96 -20.04 -18.24
C GLY A 134 0.98 -19.91 -19.75
N LEU A 135 1.75 -20.76 -20.45
CA LEU A 135 1.78 -20.80 -21.91
C LEU A 135 0.44 -21.25 -22.50
N GLU A 136 -0.21 -22.24 -21.88
CA GLU A 136 -1.53 -22.70 -22.30
C GLU A 136 -2.59 -21.58 -22.10
N ALA A 137 -2.61 -20.96 -20.91
CA ALA A 137 -3.49 -19.84 -20.62
C ALA A 137 -3.28 -18.69 -21.62
N PHE A 138 -2.04 -18.34 -21.93
CA PHE A 138 -1.68 -17.32 -22.93
C PHE A 138 -2.22 -17.68 -24.31
N ALA A 139 -2.03 -18.92 -24.78
CA ALA A 139 -2.52 -19.38 -26.08
C ALA A 139 -4.04 -19.30 -26.19
N ILE A 140 -4.77 -19.68 -25.12
CA ILE A 140 -6.23 -19.65 -25.10
C ILE A 140 -6.75 -18.19 -25.08
N VAL A 141 -6.17 -17.32 -24.24
CA VAL A 141 -6.55 -15.90 -24.21
C VAL A 141 -6.31 -15.24 -25.57
N LYS A 142 -5.18 -15.58 -26.21
CA LYS A 142 -4.86 -15.08 -27.56
C LYS A 142 -5.86 -15.59 -28.62
N ALA A 143 -6.21 -16.86 -28.59
CA ALA A 143 -7.20 -17.43 -29.49
C ALA A 143 -8.55 -16.72 -29.34
N GLU A 144 -9.02 -16.51 -28.14
CA GLU A 144 -10.28 -15.83 -27.85
C GLU A 144 -10.24 -14.33 -28.22
N HIS A 145 -9.10 -13.65 -28.04
CA HIS A 145 -8.93 -12.26 -28.43
C HIS A 145 -8.95 -12.12 -29.95
N ASP A 146 -8.21 -12.97 -30.68
CA ASP A 146 -8.04 -12.93 -32.12
C ASP A 146 -9.20 -13.62 -32.85
N LYS A 147 -10.16 -14.22 -32.12
CA LYS A 147 -11.29 -15.01 -32.63
C LYS A 147 -10.83 -16.17 -33.51
N LEU A 148 -9.76 -16.85 -33.15
CA LEU A 148 -9.21 -18.01 -33.82
C LEU A 148 -9.63 -19.29 -33.10
N PRO A 149 -9.66 -20.44 -33.81
CA PRO A 149 -9.92 -21.72 -33.18
C PRO A 149 -8.85 -22.05 -32.14
N ILE A 150 -9.25 -22.29 -30.92
CA ILE A 150 -8.33 -22.58 -29.79
C ILE A 150 -7.36 -23.72 -30.13
N ARG A 151 -7.85 -24.77 -30.80
CA ARG A 151 -7.03 -25.93 -31.26
C ARG A 151 -5.91 -25.55 -32.20
N GLU A 152 -6.14 -24.60 -33.08
CA GLU A 152 -5.12 -24.17 -34.05
C GLU A 152 -4.01 -23.38 -33.35
N VAL A 153 -4.40 -22.46 -32.47
CA VAL A 153 -3.44 -21.64 -31.70
C VAL A 153 -2.65 -22.50 -30.74
N LEU A 154 -3.29 -23.40 -29.98
CA LEU A 154 -2.59 -24.35 -29.10
C LEU A 154 -1.60 -25.22 -29.87
N GLY A 155 -2.00 -25.74 -31.06
CA GLY A 155 -1.10 -26.52 -31.90
C GLY A 155 0.12 -25.73 -32.34
N GLN A 156 0.00 -24.44 -32.62
CA GLN A 156 1.15 -23.57 -32.97
C GLN A 156 2.07 -23.30 -31.76
N PHE A 157 1.48 -23.06 -30.60
CA PHE A 157 2.26 -22.79 -29.38
C PHE A 157 2.98 -24.03 -28.84
N LEU A 158 2.39 -25.22 -29.01
CA LEU A 158 2.91 -26.49 -28.51
C LEU A 158 3.78 -27.25 -29.53
N GLN A 159 4.01 -26.72 -30.72
CA GLN A 159 4.80 -27.38 -31.77
C GLN A 159 6.25 -27.71 -31.43
N GLY A 160 6.74 -27.30 -30.27
CA GLY A 160 8.06 -27.69 -29.74
C GLY A 160 8.00 -28.72 -28.61
N GLN A 161 6.86 -28.94 -28.02
CA GLN A 161 6.61 -29.97 -27.01
C GLN A 161 5.48 -30.85 -27.53
N MET A 162 5.84 -32.05 -27.99
CA MET A 162 4.84 -33.02 -28.42
C MET A 162 3.78 -33.16 -27.31
N ILE A 163 2.51 -33.13 -27.71
CA ILE A 163 1.37 -33.62 -26.92
C ILE A 163 1.56 -35.16 -26.77
N SER A 164 2.69 -35.58 -26.21
CA SER A 164 2.96 -36.98 -25.91
C SER A 164 2.32 -37.43 -24.60
N ASP A 165 1.76 -36.48 -23.84
CA ASP A 165 1.08 -36.77 -22.58
C ASP A 165 -0.26 -36.01 -22.49
N PHE A 166 -1.22 -36.41 -23.35
CA PHE A 166 -2.62 -36.02 -23.19
C PHE A 166 -3.16 -36.43 -21.80
N GLU A 167 -2.64 -37.52 -21.21
CA GLU A 167 -2.94 -37.92 -19.84
C GLU A 167 -2.32 -37.00 -18.79
N ALA A 168 -1.08 -36.58 -18.95
CA ALA A 168 -0.44 -35.60 -18.03
C ALA A 168 -1.08 -34.22 -18.17
N THR A 169 -1.38 -33.77 -19.38
CA THR A 169 -2.10 -32.51 -19.63
C THR A 169 -3.53 -32.57 -19.10
N SER A 170 -4.23 -33.71 -19.20
CA SER A 170 -5.56 -33.88 -18.63
C SER A 170 -5.56 -33.98 -17.10
N GLN A 171 -4.49 -34.49 -16.48
CA GLN A 171 -4.31 -34.45 -15.02
C GLN A 171 -3.96 -33.06 -14.53
N ASP A 172 -3.12 -32.31 -15.26
CA ASP A 172 -2.87 -30.90 -14.93
C ASP A 172 -4.11 -30.03 -15.13
N LEU A 173 -4.87 -30.24 -16.18
CA LEU A 173 -6.19 -29.60 -16.38
C LEU A 173 -7.18 -29.99 -15.27
N ALA A 174 -7.12 -31.22 -14.75
CA ALA A 174 -7.94 -31.62 -13.60
C ALA A 174 -7.57 -30.88 -12.32
N ASN A 175 -6.31 -30.52 -12.15
CA ASN A 175 -5.83 -29.73 -11.01
C ASN A 175 -6.21 -28.22 -11.14
N HIS A 176 -6.44 -27.74 -12.36
CA HIS A 176 -6.86 -26.37 -12.68
C HIS A 176 -8.36 -26.25 -12.95
N ARG A 177 -9.16 -27.20 -12.46
CA ARG A 177 -10.62 -27.18 -12.56
C ARG A 177 -11.17 -25.85 -12.07
N GLY A 178 -11.85 -25.17 -12.97
CA GLY A 178 -12.52 -23.91 -12.64
C GLY A 178 -11.79 -22.64 -13.08
N THR A 179 -10.70 -22.66 -13.84
CA THR A 179 -10.15 -21.45 -14.47
C THR A 179 -10.92 -21.05 -15.73
N TRP A 180 -10.84 -19.76 -16.09
CA TRP A 180 -11.51 -19.23 -17.28
C TRP A 180 -11.02 -19.92 -18.56
N TRP A 181 -9.71 -20.10 -18.75
CA TRP A 181 -9.15 -20.77 -19.93
C TRP A 181 -9.53 -22.24 -19.99
N HIS A 182 -9.63 -22.91 -18.86
CA HIS A 182 -10.16 -24.28 -18.83
C HIS A 182 -11.62 -24.33 -19.30
N ALA A 183 -12.46 -23.37 -18.89
CA ALA A 183 -13.83 -23.25 -19.37
C ALA A 183 -13.88 -23.10 -20.90
N LYS A 184 -13.08 -22.20 -21.47
CA LYS A 184 -13.02 -21.97 -22.93
C LYS A 184 -12.49 -23.18 -23.69
N LEU A 185 -11.51 -23.88 -23.11
CA LEU A 185 -11.02 -25.12 -23.69
C LEU A 185 -12.12 -26.20 -23.76
N ILE A 186 -12.86 -26.40 -22.68
CA ILE A 186 -14.00 -27.35 -22.68
C ILE A 186 -15.09 -26.92 -23.64
N GLU A 187 -15.45 -25.64 -23.69
CA GLU A 187 -16.41 -25.10 -24.65
C GLU A 187 -15.98 -25.40 -26.09
N SER A 188 -14.71 -25.29 -26.41
CA SER A 188 -14.18 -25.60 -27.74
C SER A 188 -14.26 -27.11 -28.13
N TRP A 189 -14.43 -27.97 -27.12
CA TRP A 189 -14.52 -29.43 -27.30
C TRP A 189 -15.95 -29.98 -27.14
N GLN A 190 -16.94 -29.13 -26.87
CA GLN A 190 -18.33 -29.53 -26.60
C GLN A 190 -18.99 -30.34 -27.72
N GLU A 191 -18.56 -30.19 -28.98
CA GLU A 191 -19.04 -31.04 -30.05
C GLU A 191 -18.71 -32.53 -29.91
N MET A 192 -17.78 -32.87 -28.97
CA MET A 192 -17.32 -34.23 -28.72
C MET A 192 -17.65 -34.75 -27.31
N MET A 193 -18.27 -33.92 -26.45
CA MET A 193 -18.58 -34.28 -25.06
C MET A 193 -20.10 -34.37 -24.80
N PRO A 194 -20.53 -35.18 -23.80
CA PRO A 194 -21.93 -35.26 -23.42
C PRO A 194 -22.44 -33.92 -22.86
N PRO A 195 -23.77 -33.65 -23.00
CA PRO A 195 -24.35 -32.36 -22.59
C PRO A 195 -24.22 -32.12 -21.08
N ALA A 196 -24.02 -30.82 -20.75
CA ALA A 196 -24.03 -30.20 -19.44
C ALA A 196 -23.58 -31.10 -18.25
N SER A 197 -22.30 -31.17 -18.03
CA SER A 197 -21.75 -31.82 -16.86
C SER A 197 -21.97 -30.92 -15.62
N ASP A 198 -21.95 -31.51 -14.40
CA ASP A 198 -21.98 -30.81 -13.11
C ASP A 198 -20.96 -29.65 -13.04
N TRP A 199 -19.90 -29.72 -13.85
CA TRP A 199 -18.87 -28.70 -13.99
C TRP A 199 -19.41 -27.37 -14.52
N GLN A 200 -20.25 -27.35 -15.54
CA GLN A 200 -20.80 -26.10 -16.12
C GLN A 200 -21.70 -25.38 -15.12
N LEU A 201 -22.47 -26.13 -14.34
CA LEU A 201 -23.30 -25.58 -13.27
C LEU A 201 -22.44 -24.98 -12.16
N ALA A 202 -21.36 -25.67 -11.77
CA ALA A 202 -20.42 -25.17 -10.77
C ALA A 202 -19.69 -23.90 -11.26
N TYR A 203 -19.20 -23.88 -12.50
CA TYR A 203 -18.55 -22.71 -13.08
C TYR A 203 -19.52 -21.52 -13.17
N GLY A 204 -20.75 -21.72 -13.59
CA GLY A 204 -21.78 -20.67 -13.62
C GLY A 204 -22.08 -20.12 -12.20
N ALA A 205 -22.13 -20.98 -11.20
CA ALA A 205 -22.32 -20.56 -9.81
C ALA A 205 -21.14 -19.73 -9.29
N ASP A 206 -19.91 -20.12 -9.64
CA ASP A 206 -18.69 -19.36 -9.31
C ASP A 206 -18.69 -17.96 -9.93
N MET A 207 -19.13 -17.83 -11.18
CA MET A 207 -19.27 -16.54 -11.89
C MET A 207 -20.26 -15.62 -11.19
N ILE A 208 -21.44 -16.14 -10.81
CA ILE A 208 -22.47 -15.38 -10.06
C ILE A 208 -21.92 -14.97 -8.69
N GLN A 209 -21.21 -15.87 -8.01
CA GLN A 209 -20.60 -15.59 -6.71
C GLN A 209 -19.54 -14.49 -6.81
N LEU A 210 -18.64 -14.56 -7.80
CA LEU A 210 -17.60 -13.57 -8.03
C LEU A 210 -18.18 -12.19 -8.33
N ARG A 211 -19.16 -12.11 -9.24
CA ARG A 211 -19.92 -10.88 -9.53
C ARG A 211 -20.53 -10.28 -8.25
N THR A 212 -21.22 -11.11 -7.48
CA THR A 212 -21.87 -10.66 -6.24
C THR A 212 -20.84 -10.13 -5.23
N ARG A 213 -19.73 -10.84 -5.04
CA ARG A 213 -18.64 -10.43 -4.16
C ARG A 213 -18.01 -9.09 -4.59
N ALA A 214 -17.73 -8.93 -5.88
CA ALA A 214 -17.16 -7.71 -6.42
C ALA A 214 -18.08 -6.50 -6.20
N VAL A 215 -19.36 -6.64 -6.54
CA VAL A 215 -20.38 -5.60 -6.33
C VAL A 215 -20.49 -5.25 -4.83
N MET A 216 -20.64 -6.25 -3.96
CA MET A 216 -20.83 -6.01 -2.52
C MET A 216 -19.61 -5.37 -1.87
N ALA A 217 -18.42 -5.91 -2.12
CA ALA A 217 -17.18 -5.43 -1.51
C ALA A 217 -16.87 -3.99 -1.92
N ARG A 218 -17.01 -3.66 -3.21
CA ARG A 218 -16.75 -2.32 -3.70
C ARG A 218 -17.86 -1.33 -3.36
N SER A 219 -19.14 -1.78 -3.34
CA SER A 219 -20.25 -0.96 -2.86
C SER A 219 -20.06 -0.53 -1.41
N ALA A 220 -19.55 -1.40 -0.54
CA ALA A 220 -19.26 -1.06 0.85
C ALA A 220 -18.23 0.10 0.96
N VAL A 221 -17.19 0.08 0.13
CA VAL A 221 -16.19 1.17 0.08
C VAL A 221 -16.81 2.48 -0.42
N TRP A 222 -17.64 2.41 -1.48
CA TRP A 222 -18.32 3.59 -2.01
C TRP A 222 -19.32 4.17 -1.00
N LEU A 223 -20.09 3.35 -0.30
CA LEU A 223 -21.01 3.80 0.75
C LEU A 223 -20.25 4.49 1.89
N LEU A 224 -19.08 3.96 2.27
CA LEU A 224 -18.23 4.61 3.26
C LEU A 224 -17.71 5.97 2.76
N GLY A 225 -17.29 6.04 1.50
CA GLY A 225 -16.90 7.30 0.85
C GLY A 225 -18.05 8.32 0.83
N LEU A 226 -19.26 7.92 0.45
CA LEU A 226 -20.45 8.77 0.45
C LEU A 226 -20.78 9.28 1.86
N ALA A 227 -20.72 8.41 2.87
CA ALA A 227 -20.94 8.81 4.26
C ALA A 227 -19.91 9.87 4.73
N GLY A 228 -18.68 9.77 4.25
CA GLY A 228 -17.62 10.72 4.57
C GLY A 228 -17.80 12.10 3.91
N LEU A 229 -18.58 12.25 2.83
CA LEU A 229 -18.83 13.54 2.18
C LEU A 229 -19.45 14.58 3.15
N ALA A 230 -20.23 14.13 4.13
CA ALA A 230 -20.76 15.01 5.17
C ALA A 230 -19.66 15.74 5.97
N PHE A 231 -18.45 15.19 6.02
CA PHE A 231 -17.29 15.71 6.74
C PHE A 231 -16.24 16.35 5.83
N LEU A 232 -16.45 16.34 4.50
CA LEU A 232 -15.54 16.93 3.52
C LEU A 232 -15.18 18.41 3.81
N PRO A 233 -16.14 19.30 4.18
CA PRO A 233 -15.80 20.68 4.52
C PRO A 233 -14.84 20.80 5.72
N GLN A 234 -14.92 19.87 6.67
CA GLN A 234 -14.00 19.84 7.82
C GLN A 234 -12.60 19.36 7.40
N ALA A 235 -12.53 18.35 6.53
CA ALA A 235 -11.27 17.85 5.96
C ALA A 235 -10.55 18.95 5.17
N LEU A 236 -11.26 19.65 4.27
CA LEU A 236 -10.69 20.75 3.49
C LEU A 236 -10.22 21.92 4.37
N ARG A 237 -10.98 22.29 5.40
CA ARG A 237 -10.53 23.28 6.39
C ARG A 237 -9.29 22.83 7.15
N CYS A 238 -9.21 21.55 7.52
CA CYS A 238 -8.05 21.00 8.19
C CYS A 238 -6.81 21.03 7.28
N LEU A 239 -6.93 20.65 6.02
CA LEU A 239 -5.85 20.74 5.03
C LEU A 239 -5.38 22.19 4.82
N LYS A 240 -6.33 23.13 4.64
CA LYS A 240 -6.01 24.55 4.55
C LYS A 240 -5.23 25.03 5.79
N ASN A 241 -5.71 24.69 6.98
CA ASN A 241 -5.01 25.03 8.21
C ASN A 241 -3.63 24.35 8.30
N GLY A 242 -3.50 23.13 7.79
CA GLY A 242 -2.24 22.42 7.70
C GLY A 242 -1.22 23.11 6.81
N VAL A 243 -1.64 23.57 5.62
CA VAL A 243 -0.80 24.33 4.66
C VAL A 243 -0.31 25.64 5.27
N PHE A 244 -1.23 26.39 5.89
CA PHE A 244 -0.96 27.71 6.45
C PHE A 244 -0.54 27.68 7.92
N ALA A 245 -0.26 26.48 8.47
CA ALA A 245 0.23 26.35 9.83
C ALA A 245 1.54 27.14 9.99
N LYS A 246 1.60 27.95 11.06
CA LYS A 246 2.77 28.78 11.32
C LYS A 246 4.05 27.94 11.33
N PRO A 247 5.18 28.46 10.80
CA PRO A 247 6.45 27.72 10.75
C PRO A 247 7.14 27.57 12.12
N THR A 248 6.39 27.69 13.21
CA THR A 248 6.91 27.61 14.58
C THR A 248 7.44 26.22 14.96
N GLY A 249 7.50 25.28 14.00
CA GLY A 249 8.01 23.95 14.27
C GLY A 249 7.21 23.16 15.30
N TYR A 250 7.65 21.96 15.59
CA TYR A 250 7.14 21.17 16.70
C TYR A 250 8.02 21.42 17.94
N ALA A 251 7.43 21.75 19.07
CA ALA A 251 8.11 22.21 20.30
C ALA A 251 9.24 21.31 20.81
N THR A 252 9.29 20.05 20.45
CA THR A 252 10.31 19.06 20.86
C THR A 252 10.93 18.39 19.65
N ALA A 253 11.01 19.09 18.53
CA ALA A 253 11.56 18.54 17.30
C ALA A 253 13.09 18.48 17.36
N TRP A 254 13.61 17.43 16.75
CA TRP A 254 15.01 17.27 16.46
C TRP A 254 15.38 18.03 15.18
N PRO A 255 16.66 18.41 15.02
CA PRO A 255 17.11 19.09 13.81
C PRO A 255 17.04 18.16 12.58
N LEU A 256 16.92 18.76 11.41
CA LEU A 256 16.79 18.03 10.12
C LEU A 256 17.91 16.98 9.93
N PRO A 257 19.22 17.28 10.18
CA PRO A 257 20.27 16.27 10.00
C PRO A 257 20.06 15.02 10.86
N LEU A 258 19.64 15.18 12.13
CA LEU A 258 19.37 14.03 12.99
C LEU A 258 18.17 13.23 12.48
N GLY A 259 17.10 13.90 12.06
CA GLY A 259 15.93 13.21 11.49
C GLY A 259 16.26 12.42 10.24
N LEU A 260 17.09 12.98 9.34
CA LEU A 260 17.55 12.28 8.14
C LEU A 260 18.44 11.08 8.47
N VAL A 261 19.40 11.22 9.38
CA VAL A 261 20.26 10.10 9.81
C VAL A 261 19.42 8.98 10.41
N VAL A 262 18.46 9.30 11.27
CA VAL A 262 17.57 8.30 11.89
C VAL A 262 16.71 7.63 10.81
N PHE A 263 16.15 8.39 9.88
CA PHE A 263 15.38 7.86 8.77
C PHE A 263 16.21 6.90 7.91
N LEU A 264 17.42 7.30 7.52
CA LEU A 264 18.32 6.48 6.70
C LEU A 264 18.75 5.20 7.43
N VAL A 265 19.15 5.31 8.70
CA VAL A 265 19.54 4.12 9.50
C VAL A 265 18.38 3.15 9.64
N ALA A 266 17.18 3.65 9.91
CA ALA A 266 15.99 2.83 10.02
C ALA A 266 15.64 2.13 8.69
N THR A 267 15.72 2.86 7.58
CA THR A 267 15.45 2.32 6.23
C THR A 267 16.50 1.31 5.80
N LEU A 268 17.80 1.58 6.03
CA LEU A 268 18.87 0.64 5.71
C LEU A 268 18.78 -0.63 6.55
N ALA A 269 18.41 -0.52 7.83
CA ALA A 269 18.19 -1.68 8.68
C ALA A 269 17.00 -2.52 8.18
N TRP A 270 15.94 -1.89 7.69
CA TRP A 270 14.82 -2.59 7.05
C TRP A 270 15.26 -3.33 5.80
N ILE A 271 15.97 -2.66 4.88
CA ILE A 271 16.48 -3.28 3.64
C ILE A 271 17.38 -4.48 3.98
N GLY A 272 18.35 -4.29 4.88
CA GLY A 272 19.27 -5.35 5.28
C GLY A 272 18.57 -6.54 5.94
N PHE A 273 17.56 -6.28 6.78
CA PHE A 273 16.76 -7.33 7.41
C PHE A 273 15.91 -8.08 6.38
N THR A 274 15.23 -7.37 5.49
CA THR A 274 14.40 -7.98 4.43
C THR A 274 15.25 -8.85 3.50
N MET A 275 16.42 -8.37 3.07
CA MET A 275 17.35 -9.16 2.26
C MET A 275 17.84 -10.43 2.96
N THR A 276 18.17 -10.30 4.25
CA THR A 276 18.60 -11.44 5.05
C THR A 276 17.48 -12.48 5.17
N LEU A 277 16.23 -12.01 5.31
CA LEU A 277 15.05 -12.89 5.34
C LEU A 277 14.82 -13.59 3.99
N GLU A 278 14.90 -12.87 2.88
CA GLU A 278 14.71 -13.46 1.54
C GLU A 278 15.74 -14.54 1.26
N VAL A 279 17.02 -14.29 1.57
CA VAL A 279 18.07 -15.30 1.46
C VAL A 279 17.82 -16.47 2.43
N GLY A 280 17.43 -16.18 3.67
CA GLY A 280 17.16 -17.21 4.68
C GLY A 280 15.97 -18.11 4.28
N ILE A 281 14.88 -17.51 3.81
CA ILE A 281 13.68 -18.24 3.37
C ILE A 281 13.99 -19.12 2.15
N SER A 282 14.75 -18.60 1.19
CA SER A 282 15.15 -19.36 -0.01
C SER A 282 16.04 -20.57 0.30
N THR A 283 16.79 -20.53 1.41
CA THR A 283 17.67 -21.63 1.86
C THR A 283 17.01 -22.63 2.81
N LEU A 284 15.81 -22.31 3.33
CA LEU A 284 15.06 -23.15 4.26
C LEU A 284 13.76 -23.66 3.61
N PRO A 285 13.81 -24.67 2.75
CA PRO A 285 12.60 -25.20 2.13
C PRO A 285 11.68 -25.81 3.20
N GLY A 286 10.37 -25.45 3.13
CA GLY A 286 9.34 -25.97 4.02
C GLY A 286 8.98 -25.07 5.21
N LEU A 287 9.38 -23.80 5.19
CA LEU A 287 8.90 -22.84 6.19
C LEU A 287 7.39 -22.67 6.09
N HIS A 288 6.70 -22.85 7.22
CA HIS A 288 5.25 -22.67 7.25
C HIS A 288 4.86 -21.24 6.85
N PRO A 289 3.87 -21.01 5.96
CA PRO A 289 3.49 -19.68 5.46
C PRO A 289 3.24 -18.63 6.55
N VAL A 290 2.68 -19.03 7.69
CA VAL A 290 2.45 -18.15 8.85
C VAL A 290 3.77 -17.56 9.39
N VAL A 291 4.87 -18.33 9.37
CA VAL A 291 6.18 -17.82 9.82
C VAL A 291 6.68 -16.74 8.87
N GLY A 292 6.50 -16.91 7.56
CA GLY A 292 6.82 -15.89 6.56
C GLY A 292 6.06 -14.59 6.82
N ILE A 293 4.74 -14.66 7.06
CA ILE A 293 3.92 -13.47 7.37
C ILE A 293 4.38 -12.80 8.67
N PHE A 294 4.74 -13.58 9.69
CA PHE A 294 5.24 -13.03 10.95
C PHE A 294 6.58 -12.30 10.76
N LEU A 295 7.49 -12.87 9.98
CA LEU A 295 8.79 -12.27 9.67
C LEU A 295 8.63 -11.00 8.81
N ASP A 296 7.73 -11.00 7.82
CA ASP A 296 7.37 -9.80 7.04
C ASP A 296 6.78 -8.71 7.96
N SER A 297 5.91 -9.09 8.89
CA SER A 297 5.35 -8.15 9.87
C SER A 297 6.43 -7.54 10.77
N ALA A 298 7.39 -8.35 11.20
CA ALA A 298 8.54 -7.89 11.98
C ALA A 298 9.43 -6.95 11.16
N ALA A 299 9.68 -7.26 9.89
CA ALA A 299 10.42 -6.40 8.97
C ALA A 299 9.75 -5.01 8.83
N ARG A 300 8.44 -4.98 8.66
CA ARG A 300 7.67 -3.73 8.50
C ARG A 300 7.74 -2.82 9.71
N ILE A 301 7.68 -3.37 10.92
CA ILE A 301 7.68 -2.55 12.15
C ILE A 301 9.10 -2.13 12.60
N LEU A 302 10.12 -2.86 12.19
CA LEU A 302 11.51 -2.66 12.60
C LEU A 302 12.01 -1.21 12.39
N PRO A 303 11.79 -0.54 11.25
CA PRO A 303 12.26 0.83 11.03
C PRO A 303 11.70 1.81 12.05
N SER A 304 10.42 1.70 12.36
CA SER A 304 9.77 2.59 13.32
C SER A 304 10.27 2.35 14.76
N LEU A 305 10.54 1.11 15.14
CA LEU A 305 11.12 0.78 16.45
C LEU A 305 12.55 1.35 16.58
N ILE A 306 13.37 1.20 15.56
CA ILE A 306 14.74 1.78 15.52
C ILE A 306 14.65 3.30 15.62
N ALA A 307 13.79 3.94 14.83
CA ALA A 307 13.62 5.39 14.86
C ALA A 307 13.18 5.90 16.24
N LEU A 308 12.22 5.21 16.86
CA LEU A 308 11.76 5.55 18.21
C LEU A 308 12.85 5.34 19.27
N ALA A 309 13.60 4.26 19.19
CA ALA A 309 14.70 3.97 20.11
C ALA A 309 15.83 5.02 20.02
N LEU A 310 16.15 5.47 18.80
CA LEU A 310 17.18 6.47 18.56
C LEU A 310 16.75 7.89 18.99
N LEU A 311 15.47 8.24 18.85
CA LEU A 311 14.97 9.59 19.13
C LEU A 311 14.46 9.76 20.56
N PHE A 312 14.02 8.71 21.21
CA PHE A 312 13.34 8.80 22.51
C PHE A 312 13.92 7.83 23.54
N ARG A 313 14.23 8.36 24.72
CA ARG A 313 14.65 7.53 25.88
C ARG A 313 13.47 6.87 26.59
N ARG A 314 12.26 7.41 26.45
CA ARG A 314 11.05 6.95 27.14
C ARG A 314 9.89 6.83 26.15
N PRO A 315 9.22 5.68 26.05
CA PRO A 315 8.09 5.48 25.16
C PRO A 315 6.94 6.49 25.39
N THR A 316 6.64 6.80 26.66
CA THR A 316 5.59 7.78 27.01
C THR A 316 5.87 9.17 26.47
N HIS A 317 7.14 9.54 26.33
CA HIS A 317 7.54 10.80 25.71
C HIS A 317 7.31 10.78 24.22
N ALA A 318 7.63 9.67 23.55
CA ALA A 318 7.36 9.48 22.12
C ALA A 318 5.87 9.60 21.80
N LEU A 319 5.00 8.94 22.56
CA LEU A 319 3.56 9.00 22.37
C LEU A 319 3.04 10.44 22.37
N ARG A 320 3.46 11.24 23.34
CA ARG A 320 3.05 12.64 23.47
C ARG A 320 3.62 13.53 22.38
N VAL A 321 4.90 13.40 22.09
CA VAL A 321 5.60 14.23 21.10
C VAL A 321 5.08 13.99 19.71
N LEU A 322 4.80 12.74 19.34
CA LEU A 322 4.25 12.38 18.04
C LEU A 322 2.73 12.61 17.93
N GLY A 323 2.06 12.84 19.07
CA GLY A 323 0.59 12.98 19.12
C GLY A 323 -0.15 11.66 18.92
N LEU A 324 0.48 10.56 19.37
CA LEU A 324 -0.13 9.22 19.41
C LEU A 324 -1.11 9.07 20.58
N ASP A 325 -0.98 9.91 21.62
CA ASP A 325 -1.91 10.00 22.75
C ASP A 325 -3.14 10.85 22.46
N ARG A 326 -3.22 11.49 21.31
CA ARG A 326 -4.37 12.32 20.93
C ARG A 326 -5.54 11.46 20.48
N ARG A 327 -6.77 11.92 20.76
CA ARG A 327 -7.99 11.26 20.30
C ARG A 327 -8.07 11.28 18.78
N ILE A 328 -8.46 10.14 18.20
CA ILE A 328 -8.71 9.99 16.78
C ILE A 328 -9.96 10.81 16.41
N SER A 329 -9.84 11.66 15.40
CA SER A 329 -10.97 12.41 14.86
C SER A 329 -11.63 11.62 13.72
N VAL A 330 -12.63 10.81 14.06
CA VAL A 330 -13.37 10.00 13.06
C VAL A 330 -13.95 10.86 11.94
N LYS A 331 -14.46 12.06 12.25
CA LYS A 331 -14.99 12.99 11.23
C LYS A 331 -13.92 13.40 10.21
N LEU A 332 -12.70 13.69 10.68
CA LEU A 332 -11.60 14.02 9.76
C LEU A 332 -11.14 12.79 8.97
N VAL A 333 -11.07 11.61 9.59
CA VAL A 333 -10.73 10.37 8.90
C VAL A 333 -11.71 10.08 7.76
N LEU A 334 -13.02 10.13 8.02
CA LEU A 334 -14.04 9.89 7.00
C LEU A 334 -14.04 10.97 5.90
N GLY A 335 -13.95 12.25 6.28
CA GLY A 335 -13.88 13.34 5.30
C GLY A 335 -12.63 13.30 4.41
N MET A 336 -11.48 12.95 4.98
CA MET A 336 -10.23 12.74 4.23
C MET A 336 -10.30 11.51 3.34
N PHE A 337 -10.91 10.43 3.81
CA PHE A 337 -11.13 9.23 3.01
C PHE A 337 -11.96 9.53 1.76
N SER A 338 -13.08 10.26 1.92
CA SER A 338 -13.91 10.70 0.78
C SER A 338 -13.14 11.59 -0.19
N LEU A 339 -12.34 12.52 0.33
CA LEU A 339 -11.50 13.37 -0.52
C LEU A 339 -10.51 12.54 -1.34
N LEU A 340 -9.85 11.57 -0.70
CA LEU A 340 -8.90 10.68 -1.37
C LEU A 340 -9.58 9.83 -2.44
N MET A 341 -10.77 9.29 -2.18
CA MET A 341 -11.55 8.57 -3.20
C MET A 341 -11.88 9.46 -4.42
N ILE A 342 -12.26 10.72 -4.19
CA ILE A 342 -12.53 11.65 -5.29
C ILE A 342 -11.25 11.93 -6.08
N LEU A 343 -10.14 12.21 -5.38
CA LEU A 343 -8.86 12.48 -6.02
C LEU A 343 -8.35 11.27 -6.81
N ASP A 344 -8.53 10.06 -6.31
CA ASP A 344 -8.18 8.83 -7.02
C ASP A 344 -8.98 8.68 -8.32
N GLN A 345 -10.30 8.96 -8.30
CA GLN A 345 -11.12 8.93 -9.52
C GLN A 345 -10.70 10.01 -10.54
N VAL A 346 -10.37 11.22 -10.06
CA VAL A 346 -9.84 12.28 -10.93
C VAL A 346 -8.51 11.86 -11.55
N LEU A 347 -7.65 11.23 -10.76
CA LEU A 347 -6.34 10.76 -11.21
C LEU A 347 -6.49 9.63 -12.27
N ARG A 348 -7.38 8.66 -12.04
CA ARG A 348 -7.71 7.60 -13.01
C ARG A 348 -8.20 8.19 -14.33
N TRP A 349 -9.11 9.14 -14.26
CA TRP A 349 -9.62 9.83 -15.43
C TRP A 349 -8.51 10.60 -16.16
N ALA A 350 -7.64 11.32 -15.46
CA ALA A 350 -6.55 12.09 -16.04
C ALA A 350 -5.44 11.21 -16.68
N MET A 351 -5.30 9.99 -16.21
CA MET A 351 -4.31 9.02 -16.69
C MET A 351 -4.92 7.93 -17.59
N ASN A 352 -6.08 8.22 -18.23
CA ASN A 352 -6.77 7.34 -19.19
C ASN A 352 -7.15 5.96 -18.63
N GLY A 353 -7.53 5.90 -17.35
CA GLY A 353 -7.98 4.66 -16.73
C GLY A 353 -6.86 3.70 -16.35
N ALA A 354 -5.58 4.13 -16.42
CA ALA A 354 -4.46 3.31 -15.99
C ALA A 354 -4.72 2.75 -14.58
N GLY A 355 -4.73 1.43 -14.47
CA GLY A 355 -4.77 0.72 -13.19
C GLY A 355 -3.38 0.68 -12.58
N SER A 356 -3.28 0.61 -11.25
CA SER A 356 -2.02 0.26 -10.63
C SER A 356 -1.74 -1.22 -10.88
N ASN A 357 -0.72 -1.53 -11.63
CA ASN A 357 -0.11 -2.85 -11.58
C ASN A 357 0.63 -2.95 -10.26
N GLU A 358 -0.10 -3.26 -9.17
CA GLU A 358 0.57 -3.59 -7.92
C GLU A 358 1.43 -4.83 -8.16
N PRO A 359 2.75 -4.76 -7.95
CA PRO A 359 3.54 -5.96 -7.97
C PRO A 359 3.05 -6.81 -6.79
N GLY A 360 2.25 -7.81 -7.09
CA GLY A 360 1.90 -8.99 -6.32
C GLY A 360 1.85 -8.94 -4.78
N GLY A 361 1.47 -7.80 -4.22
CA GLY A 361 1.51 -7.56 -2.78
C GLY A 361 0.15 -7.66 -2.08
N GLY A 362 -0.83 -8.34 -2.68
CA GLY A 362 -2.11 -8.61 -2.05
C GLY A 362 -1.96 -9.40 -0.74
N LEU A 363 -3.06 -9.59 -0.04
CA LEU A 363 -3.10 -10.42 1.16
C LEU A 363 -2.91 -11.91 0.77
N SER A 364 -1.73 -12.28 0.28
CA SER A 364 -1.39 -13.63 -0.19
C SER A 364 -1.25 -14.60 0.99
N ALA A 365 -2.35 -14.93 1.61
CA ALA A 365 -2.39 -15.82 2.75
C ALA A 365 -3.27 -17.06 2.51
N GLY A 366 -3.67 -17.29 1.24
CA GLY A 366 -4.60 -18.36 0.88
C GLY A 366 -4.18 -19.74 1.36
N ASP A 367 -2.89 -20.04 1.28
CA ASP A 367 -2.32 -21.34 1.66
C ASP A 367 -2.25 -21.56 3.19
N ALA A 368 -2.33 -20.48 3.97
CA ALA A 368 -2.26 -20.54 5.43
C ALA A 368 -3.65 -20.49 6.10
N GLY A 369 -4.74 -20.57 5.32
CA GLY A 369 -6.11 -20.57 5.80
C GLY A 369 -6.52 -19.26 6.50
N LEU A 370 -7.57 -19.33 7.33
CA LEU A 370 -8.16 -18.15 7.98
C LEU A 370 -7.17 -17.41 8.91
N TRP A 371 -6.29 -18.13 9.60
CA TRP A 371 -5.28 -17.51 10.45
C TRP A 371 -4.22 -16.77 9.65
N GLY A 372 -3.79 -17.34 8.52
CA GLY A 372 -2.87 -16.65 7.60
C GLY A 372 -3.47 -15.34 7.10
N LEU A 373 -4.75 -15.36 6.69
CA LEU A 373 -5.46 -14.14 6.29
C LEU A 373 -5.53 -13.12 7.42
N ALA A 374 -5.90 -13.54 8.65
CA ALA A 374 -5.98 -12.64 9.78
C ALA A 374 -4.62 -11.95 10.05
N PHE A 375 -3.53 -12.71 10.04
CA PHE A 375 -2.19 -12.14 10.20
C PHE A 375 -1.79 -11.22 9.05
N ALA A 376 -2.11 -11.56 7.80
CA ALA A 376 -1.83 -10.70 6.64
C ALA A 376 -2.61 -9.38 6.72
N VAL A 377 -3.88 -9.42 7.13
CA VAL A 377 -4.69 -8.21 7.37
C VAL A 377 -4.09 -7.36 8.49
N VAL A 378 -3.69 -7.97 9.61
CA VAL A 378 -3.05 -7.24 10.71
C VAL A 378 -1.74 -6.60 10.23
N SER A 379 -0.90 -7.34 9.49
CA SER A 379 0.35 -6.84 8.96
C SER A 379 0.14 -5.66 8.00
N ALA A 380 -0.67 -5.84 6.96
CA ALA A 380 -0.81 -4.88 5.87
C ALA A 380 -1.74 -3.70 6.22
N CYS A 381 -2.79 -3.93 7.02
CA CYS A 381 -3.79 -2.90 7.29
C CYS A 381 -3.58 -2.16 8.63
N PHE A 382 -2.76 -2.71 9.54
CA PHE A 382 -2.54 -2.11 10.86
C PHE A 382 -1.07 -1.83 11.16
N LEU A 383 -0.19 -2.84 11.05
CA LEU A 383 1.22 -2.68 11.40
C LEU A 383 1.99 -1.82 10.40
N ALA A 384 1.78 -2.03 9.09
CA ALA A 384 2.42 -1.22 8.07
C ALA A 384 2.03 0.26 8.19
N PRO A 385 0.73 0.66 8.23
CA PRO A 385 0.34 2.04 8.46
C PRO A 385 0.93 2.66 9.73
N LEU A 386 0.96 1.91 10.83
CA LEU A 386 1.55 2.38 12.08
C LEU A 386 3.04 2.71 11.90
N ALA A 387 3.79 1.78 11.33
CA ALA A 387 5.24 1.93 11.16
C ALA A 387 5.57 3.05 10.16
N GLU A 388 4.87 3.10 9.04
CA GLU A 388 5.08 4.08 7.99
C GLU A 388 4.75 5.49 8.44
N GLU A 389 3.63 5.71 9.13
CA GLU A 389 3.29 7.04 9.63
C GLU A 389 4.27 7.54 10.70
N ILE A 390 4.78 6.65 11.56
CA ILE A 390 5.83 7.00 12.50
C ILE A 390 7.09 7.45 11.75
N LEU A 391 7.52 6.71 10.74
CA LEU A 391 8.76 6.97 10.02
C LEU A 391 8.65 8.20 9.11
N TYR A 392 7.61 8.26 8.26
CA TYR A 392 7.48 9.33 7.26
C TYR A 392 6.94 10.63 7.85
N ARG A 393 5.92 10.58 8.71
CA ARG A 393 5.30 11.80 9.30
C ARG A 393 5.91 12.14 10.63
N GLY A 394 6.11 11.14 11.49
CA GLY A 394 6.72 11.32 12.79
C GLY A 394 8.18 11.74 12.73
N VAL A 395 8.98 11.19 11.82
CA VAL A 395 10.42 11.47 11.70
C VAL A 395 10.74 12.41 10.54
N LEU A 396 10.53 11.98 9.30
CA LEU A 396 11.01 12.69 8.10
C LEU A 396 10.29 14.04 7.91
N PHE A 397 8.95 14.04 7.83
CA PHE A 397 8.18 15.28 7.67
C PHE A 397 8.42 16.25 8.82
N ARG A 398 8.41 15.75 10.05
CA ARG A 398 8.57 16.58 11.25
C ARG A 398 9.92 17.28 11.31
N SER A 399 11.01 16.58 10.99
CA SER A 399 12.35 17.17 10.94
C SER A 399 12.51 18.15 9.77
N SER A 400 11.97 17.79 8.62
CA SER A 400 12.04 18.64 7.40
C SER A 400 11.24 19.93 7.56
N ARG A 401 10.05 19.87 8.17
CA ARG A 401 9.19 21.02 8.39
C ARG A 401 9.86 22.14 9.18
N ASN A 402 10.70 21.79 10.14
CA ASN A 402 11.36 22.79 10.97
C ASN A 402 12.34 23.69 10.19
N ARG A 403 12.86 23.20 9.07
CA ARG A 403 13.81 23.95 8.22
C ARG A 403 13.19 24.45 6.92
N LEU A 404 12.37 23.62 6.26
CA LEU A 404 11.82 23.89 4.93
C LEU A 404 10.45 24.55 4.96
N GLY A 405 9.76 24.52 6.08
CA GLY A 405 8.35 24.87 6.18
C GLY A 405 7.43 23.70 5.80
N VAL A 406 6.10 23.94 5.83
CA VAL A 406 5.11 22.86 5.74
C VAL A 406 5.04 22.25 4.34
N VAL A 407 4.84 23.08 3.31
CA VAL A 407 4.59 22.56 1.96
C VAL A 407 5.79 21.81 1.37
N PRO A 408 7.01 22.37 1.38
CA PRO A 408 8.17 21.63 0.88
C PRO A 408 8.46 20.36 1.68
N ALA A 409 8.26 20.37 3.00
CA ALA A 409 8.46 19.18 3.81
C ALA A 409 7.40 18.10 3.54
N ALA A 410 6.14 18.49 3.30
CA ALA A 410 5.08 17.57 2.93
C ALA A 410 5.34 16.94 1.57
N LEU A 411 5.75 17.72 0.58
CA LEU A 411 6.14 17.23 -0.75
C LEU A 411 7.32 16.27 -0.66
N LEU A 412 8.37 16.63 0.08
CA LEU A 412 9.53 15.77 0.29
C LEU A 412 9.16 14.42 0.91
N SER A 413 8.42 14.47 2.04
CA SER A 413 8.00 13.24 2.73
C SER A 413 7.10 12.36 1.86
N SER A 414 6.23 12.97 1.05
CA SER A 414 5.31 12.25 0.17
C SER A 414 6.01 11.66 -1.04
N ALA A 415 6.97 12.38 -1.62
CA ALA A 415 7.77 11.88 -2.73
C ALA A 415 8.63 10.67 -2.31
N VAL A 416 9.33 10.77 -1.16
CA VAL A 416 10.10 9.65 -0.63
C VAL A 416 9.19 8.46 -0.31
N PHE A 417 8.01 8.71 0.26
CA PHE A 417 7.01 7.68 0.54
C PHE A 417 6.55 6.97 -0.73
N ALA A 418 6.23 7.73 -1.79
CA ALA A 418 5.77 7.17 -3.05
C ALA A 418 6.86 6.36 -3.77
N ILE A 419 8.08 6.90 -3.89
CA ILE A 419 9.19 6.24 -4.58
C ILE A 419 9.53 4.88 -3.96
N LEU A 420 9.46 4.75 -2.64
CA LEU A 420 9.75 3.51 -1.93
C LEU A 420 8.68 2.42 -2.08
N HIS A 421 7.56 2.70 -2.76
CA HIS A 421 6.54 1.71 -3.09
C HIS A 421 6.80 0.99 -4.43
N PHE A 422 7.67 1.51 -5.28
CA PHE A 422 8.04 0.91 -6.58
C PHE A 422 6.83 0.60 -7.49
N TYR A 423 5.81 1.44 -7.44
CA TYR A 423 4.63 1.31 -8.30
C TYR A 423 4.87 1.95 -9.67
N ASP A 424 3.98 1.66 -10.61
CA ASP A 424 3.88 2.34 -11.89
C ASP A 424 3.58 3.85 -11.73
N SER A 425 3.50 4.57 -12.84
CA SER A 425 3.28 6.02 -12.84
C SER A 425 1.97 6.43 -12.13
N TYR A 426 0.90 5.64 -12.32
CA TYR A 426 -0.38 5.88 -11.64
C TYR A 426 -0.26 5.60 -10.14
N GLY A 427 0.28 4.47 -9.75
CA GLY A 427 0.49 4.10 -8.36
C GLY A 427 1.37 5.09 -7.61
N LEU A 428 2.48 5.55 -8.24
CA LEU A 428 3.34 6.60 -7.68
C LEU A 428 2.57 7.90 -7.44
N ALA A 429 1.74 8.32 -8.40
CA ALA A 429 0.93 9.54 -8.26
C ALA A 429 -0.13 9.40 -7.16
N SER A 430 -0.85 8.26 -7.12
CA SER A 430 -1.88 7.98 -6.11
C SER A 430 -1.29 7.94 -4.70
N VAL A 431 -0.19 7.18 -4.49
CA VAL A 431 0.51 7.11 -3.21
C VAL A 431 1.13 8.45 -2.82
N GLY A 432 1.62 9.23 -3.79
CA GLY A 432 2.11 10.58 -3.56
C GLY A 432 1.02 11.53 -3.05
N VAL A 433 -0.18 11.52 -3.68
CA VAL A 433 -1.35 12.31 -3.25
C VAL A 433 -1.82 11.87 -1.87
N PHE A 434 -1.89 10.56 -1.62
CA PHE A 434 -2.19 10.01 -0.30
C PHE A 434 -1.18 10.49 0.73
N GLY A 435 0.10 10.38 0.43
CA GLY A 435 1.20 10.82 1.28
C GLY A 435 1.15 12.30 1.65
N LEU A 436 0.87 13.15 0.66
CA LEU A 436 0.70 14.60 0.84
C LEU A 436 -0.48 14.90 1.75
N SER A 437 -1.60 14.21 1.55
CA SER A 437 -2.81 14.34 2.36
C SER A 437 -2.55 13.97 3.83
N CYS A 438 -1.81 12.89 4.09
CA CYS A 438 -1.40 12.48 5.43
C CYS A 438 -0.48 13.52 6.10
N ALA A 439 0.52 14.06 5.37
CA ALA A 439 1.42 15.07 5.90
C ALA A 439 0.69 16.37 6.27
N LEU A 440 -0.23 16.83 5.42
CA LEU A 440 -1.03 18.02 5.67
C LEU A 440 -2.05 17.80 6.80
N LEU A 441 -2.69 16.64 6.88
CA LEU A 441 -3.56 16.26 7.99
C LEU A 441 -2.80 16.27 9.32
N TYR A 442 -1.59 15.69 9.34
CA TYR A 442 -0.73 15.74 10.52
C TYR A 442 -0.34 17.17 10.88
N SER A 443 0.00 18.00 9.90
CA SER A 443 0.29 19.43 10.11
C SER A 443 -0.88 20.17 10.72
N GLY A 444 -2.10 19.91 10.24
CA GLY A 444 -3.32 20.60 10.71
C GLY A 444 -3.83 20.14 12.07
N THR A 445 -3.60 18.86 12.42
CA THR A 445 -4.11 18.27 13.67
C THR A 445 -3.06 18.11 14.76
N GLY A 446 -1.81 17.89 14.40
CA GLY A 446 -0.75 17.42 15.28
C GLY A 446 -1.01 16.03 15.89
N SER A 447 -1.96 15.27 15.34
CA SER A 447 -2.38 13.94 15.81
C SER A 447 -1.92 12.87 14.83
N LEU A 448 -0.86 12.15 15.18
CA LEU A 448 -0.39 11.04 14.36
C LEU A 448 -1.39 9.87 14.39
N SER A 449 -2.08 9.66 15.53
CA SER A 449 -3.13 8.65 15.65
C SER A 449 -4.30 8.86 14.66
N THR A 450 -4.68 10.12 14.36
CA THR A 450 -5.70 10.40 13.33
C THR A 450 -5.20 10.05 11.92
N VAL A 451 -3.92 10.32 11.63
CA VAL A 451 -3.30 9.98 10.33
C VAL A 451 -3.17 8.47 10.16
N ILE A 452 -2.70 7.79 11.20
CA ILE A 452 -2.62 6.32 11.21
C ILE A 452 -4.01 5.70 10.98
N ALA A 453 -5.05 6.22 11.64
CA ALA A 453 -6.42 5.73 11.45
C ALA A 453 -6.92 5.94 10.01
N LEU A 454 -6.58 7.07 9.37
CA LEU A 454 -6.87 7.30 7.95
C LEU A 454 -6.14 6.26 7.08
N HIS A 455 -4.86 6.04 7.33
CA HIS A 455 -4.06 5.09 6.57
C HIS A 455 -4.56 3.65 6.73
N MET A 456 -4.87 3.23 7.95
CA MET A 456 -5.50 1.93 8.22
C MET A 456 -6.80 1.75 7.45
N LEU A 457 -7.69 2.77 7.50
CA LEU A 457 -8.96 2.75 6.77
C LEU A 457 -8.74 2.65 5.26
N TYR A 458 -7.77 3.39 4.72
CA TYR A 458 -7.44 3.37 3.30
C TYR A 458 -6.92 1.99 2.85
N ASN A 459 -6.00 1.40 3.61
CA ASN A 459 -5.50 0.05 3.32
C ASN A 459 -6.60 -1.02 3.43
N ILE A 460 -7.48 -0.93 4.42
CA ILE A 460 -8.64 -1.82 4.55
C ILE A 460 -9.55 -1.69 3.33
N ALA A 461 -9.85 -0.46 2.91
CA ALA A 461 -10.74 -0.18 1.79
C ALA A 461 -10.19 -0.67 0.42
N ILE A 462 -8.90 -0.78 0.27
CA ILE A 462 -8.26 -1.32 -0.94
C ILE A 462 -8.05 -2.83 -0.83
N LYS A 463 -7.37 -3.29 0.21
CA LYS A 463 -6.87 -4.67 0.31
C LYS A 463 -7.95 -5.70 0.63
N ILE A 464 -8.98 -5.35 1.39
CA ILE A 464 -10.06 -6.32 1.71
C ILE A 464 -10.93 -6.62 0.48
N PRO A 465 -11.44 -5.63 -0.29
CA PRO A 465 -12.15 -5.92 -1.54
C PRO A 465 -11.29 -6.68 -2.55
N GLU A 466 -10.02 -6.31 -2.68
CA GLU A 466 -9.07 -7.01 -3.54
C GLU A 466 -8.96 -8.50 -3.15
N TRP A 467 -8.74 -8.78 -1.88
CA TRP A 467 -8.69 -10.17 -1.39
C TRP A 467 -10.00 -10.92 -1.66
N ILE A 468 -11.16 -10.30 -1.41
CA ILE A 468 -12.48 -10.91 -1.63
C ILE A 468 -12.68 -11.31 -3.08
N VAL A 469 -12.24 -10.46 -4.01
CA VAL A 469 -12.42 -10.69 -5.46
C VAL A 469 -11.39 -11.68 -5.99
N TYR A 470 -10.11 -11.49 -5.67
CA TYR A 470 -9.03 -12.21 -6.35
C TYR A 470 -8.54 -13.46 -5.62
N GLN A 471 -8.57 -13.49 -4.30
CA GLN A 471 -7.93 -14.55 -3.52
C GLN A 471 -8.88 -15.41 -2.72
N ALA A 472 -10.09 -14.91 -2.39
CA ALA A 472 -11.06 -15.71 -1.66
C ALA A 472 -11.50 -16.94 -2.49
N PRO A 473 -11.52 -18.15 -1.88
CA PRO A 473 -11.96 -19.35 -2.59
C PRO A 473 -13.37 -19.17 -3.19
N LEU A 474 -13.54 -19.61 -4.41
CA LEU A 474 -14.85 -19.77 -5.01
C LEU A 474 -15.42 -21.11 -4.58
N GLY A 475 -16.66 -21.14 -4.22
CA GLY A 475 -17.56 -22.05 -3.62
C GLY A 475 -17.40 -23.50 -3.49
#